data_449a405bf2cbb1a50f74da3762e62f7d
#
_entry.id   449a405bf2cbb1a50f74da3762e62f7d
#
_cell.length_a   1.000
_cell.length_b   1.000
_cell.length_c   1.000
_cell.angle_alpha   90.00
_cell.angle_beta   90.00
_cell.angle_gamma   90.00
#
_symmetry.space_group_name_H-M   'P 1'
#
loop_
_entity.id
_entity.type
_entity.pdbx_description
1 polymer ?
#
loop_
_entity_poly.entity_id
_entity_poly.type
_entity_poly.pdbx_seq_one_letter_code
_entity_poly.pdbx_strand_id
1 'polypeptide(L)'
;TGEIMDLEKITDPSFLKELDIRQLNQLSSDIREFLITNISKTGGHLSSNLGVVELTIALHYVFNSPKDKIFFDVGHQSYVHKILTGRANRFDTLRKYNGLSGFQKQAESKHDVWEAGHSSTALSSAVAMAIARDLDHQDYEVIPVIGDAAMVGGESLEALNHLGSIKNKVIIILNDNQMSIGKSVGGFGEFLSSIRLSGTYNNLKQDYRNITSKNKFGQMIFNISKRVKDFVKHGLIDDTIFEDFGVDYLGPVNGHDFEDLIRVLNLAKKSKSSVVIHVVTKKGRGYKYAEN
;
A
#
# COMPACT_ATOMS: atom_id res chain seq x y z
N THR A 1 23.89 17.78 -2.05
CA THR A 1 23.98 16.68 -3.04
C THR A 1 23.96 15.39 -2.24
N GLY A 2 22.78 14.73 -2.18
CA GLY A 2 22.65 13.42 -1.56
C GLY A 2 23.40 12.38 -2.40
N GLU A 3 24.10 11.46 -1.77
CA GLU A 3 24.68 10.31 -2.44
C GLU A 3 23.55 9.50 -3.07
N ILE A 4 23.62 9.25 -4.39
CA ILE A 4 22.67 8.40 -5.12
C ILE A 4 22.87 6.98 -4.59
N MET A 5 21.80 6.38 -4.09
CA MET A 5 21.86 5.02 -3.58
C MET A 5 21.99 4.02 -4.75
N ASP A 6 22.99 3.16 -4.70
CA ASP A 6 23.16 2.08 -5.66
C ASP A 6 22.11 0.98 -5.39
N LEU A 7 20.97 1.06 -6.12
CA LEU A 7 19.85 0.15 -5.95
C LEU A 7 20.20 -1.32 -6.23
N GLU A 8 21.21 -1.58 -7.06
CA GLU A 8 21.63 -2.94 -7.41
C GLU A 8 22.36 -3.66 -6.25
N LYS A 9 22.81 -2.90 -5.26
CA LYS A 9 23.42 -3.42 -4.02
C LYS A 9 22.42 -3.74 -2.91
N ILE A 10 21.17 -3.35 -3.08
CA ILE A 10 20.12 -3.70 -2.11
C ILE A 10 19.91 -5.22 -2.12
N THR A 11 19.97 -5.84 -0.95
CA THR A 11 19.75 -7.28 -0.78
C THR A 11 18.53 -7.60 0.05
N ASP A 12 18.14 -6.70 0.95
CA ASP A 12 17.06 -6.88 1.92
C ASP A 12 16.44 -5.51 2.28
N PRO A 13 15.13 -5.40 2.51
CA PRO A 13 14.48 -4.12 2.79
C PRO A 13 14.73 -3.55 4.19
N SER A 14 15.44 -4.26 5.07
CA SER A 14 15.65 -3.82 6.46
C SER A 14 16.40 -2.50 6.58
N PHE A 15 17.26 -2.17 5.61
CA PHE A 15 18.00 -0.89 5.58
C PHE A 15 17.08 0.34 5.62
N LEU A 16 15.83 0.20 5.14
CA LEU A 16 14.85 1.30 5.16
C LEU A 16 14.58 1.83 6.56
N LYS A 17 14.69 0.98 7.59
CA LYS A 17 14.41 1.35 8.99
C LYS A 17 15.38 2.43 9.52
N GLU A 18 16.55 2.55 8.92
CA GLU A 18 17.61 3.49 9.32
C GLU A 18 17.48 4.84 8.58
N LEU A 19 16.61 4.96 7.58
CA LEU A 19 16.47 6.14 6.75
C LEU A 19 15.54 7.17 7.38
N ASP A 20 15.92 8.45 7.29
CA ASP A 20 15.03 9.57 7.59
C ASP A 20 14.07 9.87 6.41
N ILE A 21 13.08 10.73 6.65
CA ILE A 21 12.08 11.11 5.62
C ILE A 21 12.72 11.73 4.38
N ARG A 22 13.79 12.51 4.53
CA ARG A 22 14.50 13.11 3.40
C ARG A 22 15.19 12.04 2.55
N GLN A 23 15.82 11.05 3.21
CA GLN A 23 16.47 9.93 2.55
C GLN A 23 15.44 9.01 1.86
N LEU A 24 14.27 8.77 2.46
CA LEU A 24 13.17 8.04 1.82
C LEU A 24 12.66 8.77 0.56
N ASN A 25 12.54 10.10 0.59
CA ASN A 25 12.18 10.89 -0.58
C ASN A 25 13.23 10.81 -1.69
N GLN A 26 14.52 10.84 -1.34
CA GLN A 26 15.60 10.66 -2.32
C GLN A 26 15.53 9.25 -2.93
N LEU A 27 15.42 8.21 -2.12
CA LEU A 27 15.26 6.82 -2.58
C LEU A 27 14.08 6.67 -3.52
N SER A 28 12.95 7.33 -3.25
CA SER A 28 11.78 7.27 -4.14
C SER A 28 12.06 7.88 -5.51
N SER A 29 12.89 8.92 -5.57
CA SER A 29 13.33 9.54 -6.83
C SER A 29 14.28 8.63 -7.59
N ASP A 30 15.25 8.03 -6.91
CA ASP A 30 16.22 7.09 -7.50
C ASP A 30 15.51 5.85 -8.06
N ILE A 31 14.53 5.30 -7.34
CA ILE A 31 13.71 4.17 -7.80
C ILE A 31 12.89 4.55 -9.04
N ARG A 32 12.32 5.75 -9.11
CA ARG A 32 11.57 6.19 -10.30
C ARG A 32 12.47 6.27 -11.53
N GLU A 33 13.63 6.87 -11.41
CA GLU A 33 14.60 6.97 -12.51
C GLU A 33 15.04 5.58 -12.98
N PHE A 34 15.32 4.68 -12.04
CA PHE A 34 15.66 3.29 -12.34
C PHE A 34 14.53 2.57 -13.10
N LEU A 35 13.27 2.70 -12.63
CA LEU A 35 12.11 2.10 -13.29
C LEU A 35 11.92 2.64 -14.71
N ILE A 36 11.99 3.95 -14.90
CA ILE A 36 11.85 4.58 -16.21
C ILE A 36 12.94 4.05 -17.17
N THR A 37 14.18 4.02 -16.70
CA THR A 37 15.34 3.60 -17.51
C THR A 37 15.26 2.12 -17.91
N ASN A 38 14.88 1.24 -16.99
CA ASN A 38 14.86 -0.21 -17.24
C ASN A 38 13.60 -0.66 -17.98
N ILE A 39 12.42 -0.17 -17.59
CA ILE A 39 11.16 -0.61 -18.20
C ILE A 39 11.02 -0.06 -19.61
N SER A 40 11.62 1.10 -19.95
CA SER A 40 11.68 1.58 -21.34
C SER A 40 12.39 0.61 -22.29
N LYS A 41 13.30 -0.22 -21.76
CA LYS A 41 14.06 -1.23 -22.52
C LYS A 41 13.40 -2.60 -22.55
N THR A 42 12.83 -3.02 -21.41
CA THR A 42 12.28 -4.39 -21.24
C THR A 42 10.79 -4.46 -21.52
N GLY A 43 10.09 -3.33 -21.48
CA GLY A 43 8.64 -3.30 -21.40
C GLY A 43 8.14 -3.66 -20.01
N GLY A 44 6.88 -3.34 -19.71
CA GLY A 44 6.27 -3.64 -18.41
C GLY A 44 5.24 -2.61 -17.96
N HIS A 45 4.82 -2.72 -16.69
CA HIS A 45 3.76 -1.92 -16.11
C HIS A 45 4.33 -0.64 -15.46
N LEU A 46 4.89 0.28 -16.27
CA LEU A 46 5.60 1.46 -15.76
C LEU A 46 4.69 2.36 -14.89
N SER A 47 3.55 2.81 -15.44
CA SER A 47 2.68 3.79 -14.78
C SER A 47 2.15 3.31 -13.44
N SER A 48 1.77 2.02 -13.35
CA SER A 48 1.26 1.42 -12.11
C SER A 48 2.33 1.39 -11.02
N ASN A 49 3.58 1.07 -11.39
CA ASN A 49 4.69 1.04 -10.43
C ASN A 49 5.14 2.43 -10.00
N LEU A 50 5.17 3.41 -10.91
CA LEU A 50 5.47 4.81 -10.56
C LEU A 50 4.45 5.40 -9.57
N GLY A 51 3.20 4.93 -9.62
CA GLY A 51 2.14 5.36 -8.71
C GLY A 51 2.29 4.85 -7.28
N VAL A 52 3.01 3.77 -7.04
CA VAL A 52 3.09 3.10 -5.72
C VAL A 52 4.49 3.09 -5.12
N VAL A 53 5.39 3.95 -5.57
CA VAL A 53 6.78 3.97 -5.09
C VAL A 53 6.83 4.27 -3.60
N GLU A 54 6.29 5.41 -3.15
CA GLU A 54 6.28 5.80 -1.74
C GLU A 54 5.48 4.81 -0.88
N LEU A 55 4.33 4.36 -1.38
CA LEU A 55 3.52 3.36 -0.68
C LEU A 55 4.30 2.08 -0.42
N THR A 56 4.98 1.53 -1.44
CA THR A 56 5.75 0.29 -1.29
C THR A 56 6.95 0.46 -0.37
N ILE A 57 7.66 1.58 -0.44
CA ILE A 57 8.74 1.92 0.49
C ILE A 57 8.19 2.00 1.92
N ALA A 58 7.07 2.71 2.14
CA ALA A 58 6.46 2.85 3.46
C ALA A 58 5.99 1.51 4.04
N LEU A 59 5.45 0.61 3.21
CA LEU A 59 5.10 -0.75 3.62
C LEU A 59 6.32 -1.50 4.15
N HIS A 60 7.43 -1.50 3.42
CA HIS A 60 8.67 -2.15 3.86
C HIS A 60 9.37 -1.41 5.02
N TYR A 61 9.12 -0.11 5.17
CA TYR A 61 9.58 0.68 6.30
C TYR A 61 8.88 0.28 7.60
N VAL A 62 7.57 0.04 7.57
CA VAL A 62 6.77 -0.27 8.77
C VAL A 62 6.72 -1.76 9.07
N PHE A 63 6.56 -2.59 8.07
CA PHE A 63 6.42 -4.04 8.20
C PHE A 63 7.73 -4.79 7.93
N ASN A 64 7.84 -6.00 8.46
CA ASN A 64 9.06 -6.82 8.42
C ASN A 64 8.89 -7.98 7.43
N SER A 65 8.97 -7.70 6.13
CA SER A 65 9.00 -8.76 5.11
C SER A 65 10.34 -9.54 5.20
N PRO A 66 10.34 -10.87 5.10
CA PRO A 66 9.25 -11.77 4.73
C PRO A 66 8.41 -12.29 5.92
N LYS A 67 8.70 -11.88 7.17
CA LYS A 67 7.86 -12.27 8.31
C LYS A 67 6.43 -11.81 8.09
N ASP A 68 6.24 -10.50 7.91
CA ASP A 68 4.96 -9.91 7.53
C ASP A 68 4.70 -10.17 6.03
N LYS A 69 3.46 -10.51 5.68
CA LYS A 69 3.06 -10.99 4.36
C LYS A 69 2.47 -9.87 3.53
N ILE A 70 3.23 -9.35 2.57
CA ILE A 70 2.79 -8.28 1.65
C ILE A 70 2.37 -8.91 0.32
N PHE A 71 1.10 -8.71 -0.03
CA PHE A 71 0.50 -9.18 -1.28
C PHE A 71 0.27 -8.01 -2.23
N PHE A 72 0.41 -8.25 -3.52
CA PHE A 72 -0.02 -7.29 -4.53
C PHE A 72 -1.06 -7.96 -5.43
N ASP A 73 -2.30 -7.50 -5.36
CA ASP A 73 -3.36 -8.01 -6.23
C ASP A 73 -2.95 -7.89 -7.70
N VAL A 74 -3.18 -8.92 -8.51
CA VAL A 74 -2.57 -9.09 -9.84
C VAL A 74 -1.04 -9.25 -9.76
N GLY A 75 -0.34 -8.36 -9.04
CA GLY A 75 1.11 -8.32 -8.89
C GLY A 75 1.85 -7.43 -9.91
N HIS A 76 1.13 -6.77 -10.82
CA HIS A 76 1.72 -5.91 -11.86
C HIS A 76 2.41 -4.65 -11.30
N GLN A 77 2.07 -4.20 -10.08
CA GLN A 77 2.65 -3.06 -9.37
C GLN A 77 3.71 -3.46 -8.34
N SER A 78 4.35 -4.64 -8.50
CA SER A 78 5.30 -5.19 -7.53
C SER A 78 6.79 -4.89 -7.84
N TYR A 79 7.09 -4.04 -8.84
CA TYR A 79 8.49 -3.83 -9.25
C TYR A 79 9.31 -3.12 -8.19
N VAL A 80 8.73 -2.16 -7.48
CA VAL A 80 9.39 -1.50 -6.34
C VAL A 80 9.69 -2.53 -5.24
N HIS A 81 8.75 -3.42 -4.95
CA HIS A 81 8.97 -4.53 -4.03
C HIS A 81 10.14 -5.44 -4.49
N LYS A 82 10.25 -5.74 -5.79
CA LYS A 82 11.38 -6.51 -6.33
C LYS A 82 12.72 -5.79 -6.13
N ILE A 83 12.77 -4.47 -6.37
CA ILE A 83 13.97 -3.65 -6.15
C ILE A 83 14.39 -3.72 -4.68
N LEU A 84 13.47 -3.44 -3.76
CA LEU A 84 13.74 -3.39 -2.33
C LEU A 84 14.11 -4.76 -1.73
N THR A 85 13.75 -5.85 -2.39
CA THR A 85 14.01 -7.23 -1.96
C THR A 85 15.13 -7.92 -2.74
N GLY A 86 16.07 -7.13 -3.29
CA GLY A 86 17.36 -7.63 -3.79
C GLY A 86 17.37 -8.09 -5.24
N ARG A 87 16.44 -7.60 -6.08
CA ARG A 87 16.35 -8.03 -7.48
C ARG A 87 16.64 -6.92 -8.50
N ALA A 88 17.08 -5.73 -8.05
CA ALA A 88 17.35 -4.61 -8.95
C ALA A 88 18.39 -4.95 -10.02
N ASN A 89 19.44 -5.66 -9.66
CA ASN A 89 20.54 -6.11 -10.55
C ASN A 89 20.11 -7.10 -11.66
N ARG A 90 18.84 -7.52 -11.68
CA ARG A 90 18.28 -8.45 -12.68
C ARG A 90 17.16 -7.81 -13.53
N PHE A 91 16.93 -6.51 -13.41
CA PHE A 91 15.84 -5.83 -14.10
C PHE A 91 15.99 -5.82 -15.62
N ASP A 92 17.19 -5.96 -16.15
CA ASP A 92 17.47 -6.19 -17.57
C ASP A 92 16.80 -7.46 -18.11
N THR A 93 16.47 -8.43 -17.22
CA THR A 93 15.79 -9.69 -17.55
C THR A 93 14.30 -9.66 -17.32
N LEU A 94 13.73 -8.52 -16.88
CA LEU A 94 12.30 -8.41 -16.56
C LEU A 94 11.41 -8.80 -17.75
N ARG A 95 10.46 -9.73 -17.51
CA ARG A 95 9.53 -10.28 -18.51
C ARG A 95 10.21 -11.05 -19.67
N LYS A 96 11.45 -11.39 -19.55
CA LYS A 96 12.15 -12.27 -20.51
C LYS A 96 12.09 -13.74 -20.07
N TYR A 97 12.27 -14.64 -21.00
CA TYR A 97 12.33 -16.08 -20.71
C TYR A 97 13.45 -16.36 -19.69
N ASN A 98 13.16 -17.15 -18.67
CA ASN A 98 14.06 -17.41 -17.52
C ASN A 98 14.54 -16.16 -16.76
N GLY A 99 13.96 -15.00 -17.02
CA GLY A 99 14.23 -13.76 -16.30
C GLY A 99 13.22 -13.49 -15.17
N LEU A 100 13.23 -12.24 -14.67
CA LEU A 100 12.28 -11.79 -13.67
C LEU A 100 10.85 -11.76 -14.22
N SER A 101 9.91 -12.29 -13.45
CA SER A 101 8.48 -12.20 -13.73
C SER A 101 7.99 -10.74 -13.65
N GLY A 102 7.02 -10.39 -14.49
CA GLY A 102 6.28 -9.12 -14.37
C GLY A 102 5.29 -9.06 -13.22
N PHE A 103 5.24 -10.08 -12.36
CA PHE A 103 4.36 -10.24 -11.20
C PHE A 103 5.17 -10.78 -10.03
N GLN A 104 4.59 -10.82 -8.81
CA GLN A 104 5.22 -11.56 -7.72
C GLN A 104 5.38 -13.04 -8.11
N LYS A 105 6.48 -13.65 -7.70
CA LYS A 105 6.76 -15.06 -7.97
C LYS A 105 7.57 -15.69 -6.84
N GLN A 106 7.00 -16.66 -6.16
CA GLN A 106 7.58 -17.31 -4.98
C GLN A 106 8.94 -17.94 -5.28
N ALA A 107 9.14 -18.49 -6.48
CA ALA A 107 10.41 -19.06 -6.91
C ALA A 107 11.54 -18.01 -7.06
N GLU A 108 11.24 -16.71 -7.09
CA GLU A 108 12.24 -15.64 -7.20
C GLU A 108 12.75 -15.15 -5.84
N SER A 109 11.89 -15.14 -4.83
CA SER A 109 12.21 -14.53 -3.54
C SER A 109 11.30 -15.03 -2.41
N LYS A 110 11.90 -15.24 -1.22
CA LYS A 110 11.15 -15.50 0.02
C LYS A 110 10.17 -14.38 0.41
N HIS A 111 10.35 -13.19 -0.15
CA HIS A 111 9.47 -12.03 0.08
C HIS A 111 8.20 -12.07 -0.78
N ASP A 112 8.16 -12.89 -1.83
CA ASP A 112 6.99 -13.08 -2.69
C ASP A 112 6.14 -14.22 -2.12
N VAL A 113 5.16 -13.88 -1.31
CA VAL A 113 4.34 -14.85 -0.54
C VAL A 113 3.08 -15.30 -1.29
N TRP A 114 2.81 -14.69 -2.44
CA TRP A 114 1.64 -14.94 -3.26
C TRP A 114 1.96 -14.78 -4.74
N GLU A 115 1.35 -15.62 -5.57
CA GLU A 115 1.42 -15.54 -7.02
C GLU A 115 0.01 -15.42 -7.60
N ALA A 116 -0.19 -14.41 -8.45
CA ALA A 116 -1.42 -14.25 -9.22
C ALA A 116 -1.09 -13.57 -10.55
N GLY A 117 -2.08 -13.34 -11.35
CA GLY A 117 -2.08 -12.58 -12.59
C GLY A 117 -3.50 -12.09 -12.88
N HIS A 118 -4.47 -12.62 -12.14
CA HIS A 118 -5.87 -12.21 -12.18
C HIS A 118 -6.18 -11.23 -11.04
N SER A 119 -6.99 -10.23 -11.32
CA SER A 119 -7.44 -9.25 -10.32
C SER A 119 -8.44 -9.85 -9.34
N SER A 120 -8.59 -9.20 -8.19
CA SER A 120 -9.59 -9.47 -7.15
C SER A 120 -9.33 -10.73 -6.30
N THR A 121 -8.21 -11.41 -6.48
CA THR A 121 -7.90 -12.70 -5.82
C THR A 121 -7.11 -12.55 -4.53
N ALA A 122 -6.39 -11.43 -4.35
CA ALA A 122 -5.47 -11.26 -3.23
C ALA A 122 -6.18 -11.20 -1.87
N LEU A 123 -7.38 -10.64 -1.79
CA LEU A 123 -8.09 -10.52 -0.51
C LEU A 123 -8.52 -11.88 0.03
N SER A 124 -9.06 -12.77 -0.81
CA SER A 124 -9.42 -14.15 -0.42
C SER A 124 -8.21 -14.89 0.13
N SER A 125 -7.06 -14.77 -0.55
CA SER A 125 -5.81 -15.39 -0.12
C SER A 125 -5.28 -14.80 1.17
N ALA A 126 -5.39 -13.48 1.37
CA ALA A 126 -5.01 -12.81 2.61
C ALA A 126 -5.88 -13.25 3.79
N VAL A 127 -7.19 -13.38 3.60
CA VAL A 127 -8.12 -13.90 4.60
C VAL A 127 -7.74 -15.32 4.99
N ALA A 128 -7.52 -16.21 4.01
CA ALA A 128 -7.10 -17.58 4.27
C ALA A 128 -5.77 -17.66 5.03
N MET A 129 -4.79 -16.80 4.67
CA MET A 129 -3.49 -16.74 5.36
C MET A 129 -3.61 -16.20 6.79
N ALA A 130 -4.49 -15.24 7.04
CA ALA A 130 -4.75 -14.73 8.39
C ALA A 130 -5.41 -15.82 9.28
N ILE A 131 -6.33 -16.61 8.72
CA ILE A 131 -6.92 -17.76 9.41
C ILE A 131 -5.83 -18.79 9.73
N ALA A 132 -5.00 -19.17 8.77
CA ALA A 132 -3.90 -20.13 8.97
C ALA A 132 -2.90 -19.62 10.01
N ARG A 133 -2.50 -18.33 9.95
CA ARG A 133 -1.65 -17.69 10.96
C ARG A 133 -2.19 -17.91 12.38
N ASP A 134 -3.46 -17.63 12.58
CA ASP A 134 -4.06 -17.66 13.92
C ASP A 134 -4.27 -19.12 14.40
N LEU A 135 -4.57 -20.06 13.50
CA LEU A 135 -4.64 -21.49 13.80
C LEU A 135 -3.27 -22.06 14.20
N ASP A 136 -2.22 -21.61 13.54
CA ASP A 136 -0.84 -22.04 13.82
C ASP A 136 -0.18 -21.22 14.94
N HIS A 137 -0.94 -20.31 15.59
CA HIS A 137 -0.44 -19.42 16.66
C HIS A 137 0.80 -18.62 16.25
N GLN A 138 0.87 -18.23 14.96
CA GLN A 138 1.94 -17.39 14.43
C GLN A 138 1.65 -15.91 14.67
N ASP A 139 2.72 -15.11 14.71
CA ASP A 139 2.67 -13.66 14.91
C ASP A 139 3.29 -12.91 13.73
N TYR A 140 2.47 -12.60 12.72
CA TYR A 140 2.84 -11.74 11.58
C TYR A 140 1.61 -11.00 11.05
N GLU A 141 1.85 -9.87 10.40
CA GLU A 141 0.80 -9.11 9.73
C GLU A 141 0.56 -9.64 8.31
N VAL A 142 -0.71 -9.53 7.86
CA VAL A 142 -1.14 -9.91 6.50
C VAL A 142 -1.64 -8.66 5.81
N ILE A 143 -0.97 -8.24 4.72
CA ILE A 143 -1.14 -6.93 4.11
C ILE A 143 -1.38 -7.07 2.59
N PRO A 144 -2.63 -7.27 2.13
CA PRO A 144 -2.97 -7.21 0.72
C PRO A 144 -3.01 -5.76 0.23
N VAL A 145 -2.37 -5.49 -0.91
CA VAL A 145 -2.45 -4.23 -1.66
C VAL A 145 -3.37 -4.44 -2.85
N ILE A 146 -4.51 -3.78 -2.87
CA ILE A 146 -5.60 -4.00 -3.83
C ILE A 146 -5.93 -2.68 -4.51
N GLY A 147 -6.04 -2.67 -5.84
CA GLY A 147 -6.52 -1.50 -6.58
C GLY A 147 -8.03 -1.29 -6.43
N ASP A 148 -8.48 -0.03 -6.57
CA ASP A 148 -9.89 0.36 -6.52
C ASP A 148 -10.78 -0.47 -7.48
N ALA A 149 -10.31 -0.69 -8.70
CA ALA A 149 -11.02 -1.52 -9.68
C ALA A 149 -11.09 -3.01 -9.30
N ALA A 150 -10.08 -3.54 -8.63
CA ALA A 150 -10.05 -4.92 -8.18
C ALA A 150 -10.93 -5.15 -6.94
N MET A 151 -11.08 -4.13 -6.10
CA MET A 151 -11.90 -4.20 -4.90
C MET A 151 -13.40 -4.36 -5.20
N VAL A 152 -13.88 -3.88 -6.36
CA VAL A 152 -15.27 -4.07 -6.81
C VAL A 152 -15.54 -5.44 -7.43
N GLY A 153 -14.53 -6.26 -7.64
CA GLY A 153 -14.70 -7.62 -8.13
C GLY A 153 -15.47 -8.50 -7.15
N GLY A 154 -16.32 -9.39 -7.66
CA GLY A 154 -17.18 -10.24 -6.81
C GLY A 154 -16.39 -11.04 -5.79
N GLU A 155 -15.24 -11.59 -6.16
CA GLU A 155 -14.37 -12.36 -5.25
C GLU A 155 -13.81 -11.50 -4.12
N SER A 156 -13.40 -10.24 -4.39
CA SER A 156 -12.97 -9.31 -3.34
C SER A 156 -14.10 -8.95 -2.39
N LEU A 157 -15.32 -8.72 -2.90
CA LEU A 157 -16.48 -8.40 -2.06
C LEU A 157 -16.92 -9.60 -1.21
N GLU A 158 -16.85 -10.81 -1.74
CA GLU A 158 -17.10 -12.05 -0.99
C GLU A 158 -16.08 -12.23 0.13
N ALA A 159 -14.79 -12.02 -0.18
CA ALA A 159 -13.73 -12.08 0.83
C ALA A 159 -13.90 -11.00 1.91
N LEU A 160 -14.31 -9.78 1.55
CA LEU A 160 -14.61 -8.71 2.51
C LEU A 160 -15.78 -9.09 3.42
N ASN A 161 -16.86 -9.63 2.85
CA ASN A 161 -18.01 -10.13 3.60
C ASN A 161 -17.60 -11.25 4.58
N HIS A 162 -16.75 -12.20 4.14
CA HIS A 162 -16.23 -13.24 5.01
C HIS A 162 -15.35 -12.66 6.12
N LEU A 163 -14.45 -11.73 5.79
CA LEU A 163 -13.56 -11.08 6.76
C LEU A 163 -14.34 -10.39 7.88
N GLY A 164 -15.47 -9.76 7.56
CA GLY A 164 -16.34 -9.13 8.55
C GLY A 164 -17.01 -10.10 9.53
N SER A 165 -17.15 -11.37 9.14
CA SER A 165 -17.74 -12.41 9.99
C SER A 165 -16.75 -13.12 10.91
N ILE A 166 -15.45 -12.92 10.71
CA ILE A 166 -14.36 -13.56 11.46
C ILE A 166 -13.56 -12.53 12.28
N LYS A 167 -12.72 -13.02 13.20
CA LYS A 167 -11.89 -12.15 14.07
C LYS A 167 -10.42 -12.08 13.63
N ASN A 168 -10.09 -12.70 12.51
CA ASN A 168 -8.72 -12.74 12.02
C ASN A 168 -8.35 -11.39 11.40
N LYS A 169 -7.24 -10.81 11.87
CA LYS A 169 -6.81 -9.48 11.46
C LYS A 169 -6.13 -9.49 10.09
N VAL A 170 -6.58 -8.61 9.20
CA VAL A 170 -5.98 -8.28 7.90
C VAL A 170 -5.86 -6.76 7.77
N ILE A 171 -4.75 -6.25 7.26
CA ILE A 171 -4.54 -4.83 6.96
C ILE A 171 -4.65 -4.63 5.46
N ILE A 172 -5.80 -4.19 4.98
CA ILE A 172 -6.08 -4.02 3.55
C ILE A 172 -5.59 -2.64 3.10
N ILE A 173 -4.73 -2.59 2.11
CA ILE A 173 -4.33 -1.35 1.46
C ILE A 173 -5.16 -1.18 0.19
N LEU A 174 -6.14 -0.27 0.22
CA LEU A 174 -6.92 0.11 -0.95
C LEU A 174 -6.16 1.22 -1.69
N ASN A 175 -5.50 0.85 -2.79
CA ASN A 175 -4.77 1.78 -3.65
C ASN A 175 -5.73 2.38 -4.68
N ASP A 176 -6.20 3.60 -4.42
CA ASP A 176 -7.10 4.35 -5.28
C ASP A 176 -6.30 5.31 -6.15
N ASN A 177 -6.15 4.99 -7.43
CA ASN A 177 -5.45 5.83 -8.40
C ASN A 177 -6.38 6.48 -9.43
N GLN A 178 -7.69 6.35 -9.27
CA GLN A 178 -8.75 6.91 -10.14
C GLN A 178 -8.71 6.40 -11.60
N MET A 179 -7.93 5.37 -11.87
CA MET A 179 -7.64 4.87 -13.21
C MET A 179 -7.90 3.37 -13.29
N SER A 180 -9.15 2.98 -13.44
CA SER A 180 -9.47 1.69 -14.05
C SER A 180 -9.28 1.76 -15.58
N ILE A 181 -9.31 0.63 -16.28
CA ILE A 181 -9.29 0.55 -17.78
C ILE A 181 -10.47 1.35 -18.40
N GLY A 182 -11.46 1.74 -17.59
CA GLY A 182 -12.57 2.65 -17.87
C GLY A 182 -12.97 3.41 -16.61
N LYS A 183 -13.92 4.34 -16.70
CA LYS A 183 -14.49 4.97 -15.50
C LYS A 183 -15.04 3.86 -14.60
N SER A 184 -14.73 3.92 -13.30
CA SER A 184 -15.35 3.01 -12.32
C SER A 184 -16.86 3.06 -12.47
N VAL A 185 -17.46 1.94 -12.87
CA VAL A 185 -18.90 1.82 -13.09
C VAL A 185 -19.50 1.12 -11.87
N GLY A 186 -20.63 1.65 -11.38
CA GLY A 186 -21.36 1.06 -10.25
C GLY A 186 -21.23 1.82 -8.94
N GLY A 187 -22.11 1.49 -8.00
CA GLY A 187 -22.27 2.21 -6.74
C GLY A 187 -21.02 2.27 -5.86
N PHE A 188 -20.15 1.25 -5.93
CA PHE A 188 -18.89 1.25 -5.19
C PHE A 188 -17.89 2.29 -5.72
N GLY A 189 -17.78 2.43 -7.04
CA GLY A 189 -16.96 3.48 -7.65
C GLY A 189 -17.47 4.89 -7.35
N GLU A 190 -18.79 5.07 -7.33
CA GLU A 190 -19.44 6.33 -6.91
C GLU A 190 -19.19 6.60 -5.43
N PHE A 191 -19.29 5.59 -4.57
CA PHE A 191 -18.96 5.66 -3.15
C PHE A 191 -17.51 6.12 -2.92
N LEU A 192 -16.51 5.49 -3.54
CA LEU A 192 -15.11 5.92 -3.41
C LEU A 192 -14.92 7.36 -3.94
N SER A 193 -15.62 7.73 -5.01
CA SER A 193 -15.59 9.10 -5.54
C SER A 193 -16.20 10.10 -4.57
N SER A 194 -17.31 9.77 -3.89
CA SER A 194 -17.94 10.64 -2.89
C SER A 194 -17.03 10.89 -1.69
N ILE A 195 -16.31 9.87 -1.23
CA ILE A 195 -15.30 9.99 -0.16
C ILE A 195 -14.21 11.00 -0.55
N ARG A 196 -13.68 10.89 -1.78
CA ARG A 196 -12.64 11.79 -2.28
C ARG A 196 -13.09 13.23 -2.42
N LEU A 197 -14.34 13.44 -2.83
CA LEU A 197 -14.93 14.76 -3.05
C LEU A 197 -15.49 15.39 -1.76
N SER A 198 -15.61 14.64 -0.68
CA SER A 198 -16.10 15.17 0.58
C SER A 198 -15.17 16.28 1.08
N GLY A 199 -15.75 17.42 1.50
CA GLY A 199 -15.02 18.57 2.04
C GLY A 199 -14.09 18.23 3.21
N THR A 200 -14.32 17.12 3.80
CA THR A 200 -13.58 16.46 4.86
C THR A 200 -12.14 16.14 4.50
N TYR A 201 -11.88 15.65 3.28
CA TYR A 201 -10.52 15.44 2.80
C TYR A 201 -9.71 16.74 2.72
N ASN A 202 -10.34 17.84 2.30
CA ASN A 202 -9.70 19.15 2.22
C ASN A 202 -9.51 19.81 3.60
N ASN A 203 -10.42 19.62 4.53
CA ASN A 203 -10.35 20.14 5.89
C ASN A 203 -9.30 19.40 6.72
N LEU A 204 -9.19 18.06 6.58
CA LEU A 204 -8.14 17.25 7.21
C LEU A 204 -6.74 17.69 6.82
N LYS A 205 -6.53 18.06 5.55
CA LYS A 205 -5.26 18.57 5.05
C LYS A 205 -4.87 19.92 5.69
N GLN A 206 -5.85 20.77 6.01
CA GLN A 206 -5.62 22.05 6.68
C GLN A 206 -5.44 21.89 8.19
N ASP A 207 -6.25 21.10 8.87
CA ASP A 207 -6.13 20.87 10.31
C ASP A 207 -4.83 20.11 10.64
N TYR A 208 -4.40 19.23 9.77
CA TYR A 208 -3.14 18.50 9.89
C TYR A 208 -1.91 19.39 9.79
N ARG A 209 -1.88 20.35 8.86
CA ARG A 209 -0.81 21.36 8.77
C ARG A 209 -0.70 22.22 10.03
N ASN A 210 -1.83 22.48 10.69
CA ASN A 210 -1.89 23.29 11.91
C ASN A 210 -1.42 22.53 13.16
N ILE A 211 -1.52 21.20 13.19
CA ILE A 211 -1.11 20.35 14.30
C ILE A 211 0.39 20.04 14.24
N THR A 212 0.96 19.85 13.06
CA THR A 212 2.38 19.50 12.88
C THR A 212 3.34 20.70 13.06
N SER A 213 2.84 21.92 13.02
CA SER A 213 3.67 23.13 13.18
C SER A 213 4.11 23.44 14.62
N LYS A 214 3.70 22.66 15.63
CA LYS A 214 4.09 22.88 17.05
C LYS A 214 4.77 21.64 17.63
N ASN A 215 6.10 21.72 17.71
CA ASN A 215 7.01 20.78 18.35
C ASN A 215 6.52 20.29 19.73
N LYS A 216 6.15 18.98 19.85
CA LYS A 216 6.25 18.18 21.08
C LYS A 216 6.02 16.69 20.77
N PHE A 217 7.05 16.02 20.30
CA PHE A 217 7.02 14.61 19.85
C PHE A 217 6.81 13.58 20.98
N GLY A 218 7.10 13.93 22.23
CA GLY A 218 7.11 12.96 23.34
C GLY A 218 5.80 12.78 24.12
N GLN A 219 4.89 13.75 24.12
CA GLN A 219 3.58 13.67 24.82
C GLN A 219 2.43 13.24 23.91
N MET A 220 2.68 13.15 22.62
CA MET A 220 1.68 12.87 21.59
C MET A 220 1.26 11.38 21.54
N ILE A 221 2.15 10.46 21.92
CA ILE A 221 1.89 9.01 21.84
C ILE A 221 0.83 8.55 22.87
N PHE A 222 0.75 9.15 24.05
CA PHE A 222 -0.21 8.77 25.09
C PHE A 222 -1.62 9.36 24.86
N ASN A 223 -1.73 10.53 24.25
CA ASN A 223 -3.01 11.17 23.91
C ASN A 223 -3.58 10.69 22.57
N ILE A 224 -2.82 9.97 21.76
CA ILE A 224 -3.23 9.46 20.47
C ILE A 224 -4.35 8.41 20.61
N SER A 225 -4.32 7.54 21.63
CA SER A 225 -5.33 6.50 21.78
C SER A 225 -6.74 7.05 22.09
N LYS A 226 -6.83 8.19 22.79
CA LYS A 226 -8.11 8.84 23.10
C LYS A 226 -8.56 9.78 21.97
N ARG A 227 -7.62 10.54 21.39
CA ARG A 227 -7.91 11.42 20.24
C ARG A 227 -8.09 10.67 18.93
N VAL A 228 -7.49 9.50 18.76
CA VAL A 228 -7.76 8.63 17.62
C VAL A 228 -9.15 8.02 17.73
N LYS A 229 -9.61 7.61 18.91
CA LYS A 229 -11.03 7.25 19.11
C LYS A 229 -11.98 8.43 18.85
N ASP A 230 -11.60 9.62 19.28
CA ASP A 230 -12.40 10.84 19.05
C ASP A 230 -12.26 11.35 17.61
N PHE A 231 -11.12 11.16 16.96
CA PHE A 231 -10.86 11.49 15.56
C PHE A 231 -11.58 10.53 14.60
N VAL A 232 -11.62 9.24 14.92
CA VAL A 232 -12.44 8.23 14.24
C VAL A 232 -13.93 8.46 14.50
N LYS A 233 -14.31 8.95 15.71
CA LYS A 233 -15.72 9.22 16.07
C LYS A 233 -16.28 10.57 15.59
N HIS A 234 -15.45 11.56 15.33
CA HIS A 234 -15.89 12.93 14.99
C HIS A 234 -15.41 13.44 13.64
N GLY A 235 -14.71 12.62 12.91
CA GLY A 235 -14.19 13.04 11.65
C GLY A 235 -14.58 12.12 10.54
N LEU A 236 -15.88 11.96 10.17
CA LEU A 236 -16.01 12.24 8.92
C LEU A 236 -16.63 11.58 7.76
N ILE A 237 -16.93 10.38 7.86
CA ILE A 237 -17.84 9.76 6.89
C ILE A 237 -18.76 8.93 7.76
N ASP A 238 -20.04 9.32 7.81
CA ASP A 238 -21.06 8.48 8.39
C ASP A 238 -20.98 7.13 7.67
N ASP A 239 -20.77 6.06 8.44
CA ASP A 239 -20.79 4.65 8.07
C ASP A 239 -20.29 4.34 6.64
N THR A 240 -19.04 3.96 6.51
CA THR A 240 -18.51 3.47 5.23
C THR A 240 -19.02 2.04 4.99
N ILE A 241 -19.14 1.64 3.73
CA ILE A 241 -19.47 0.25 3.37
C ILE A 241 -18.51 -0.76 4.04
N PHE A 242 -17.28 -0.38 4.34
CA PHE A 242 -16.31 -1.25 5.03
C PHE A 242 -16.71 -1.48 6.49
N GLU A 243 -17.19 -0.46 7.18
CA GLU A 243 -17.68 -0.55 8.54
C GLU A 243 -18.98 -1.35 8.62
N ASP A 244 -19.85 -1.25 7.60
CA ASP A 244 -21.02 -2.12 7.46
C ASP A 244 -20.62 -3.59 7.34
N PHE A 245 -19.48 -3.90 6.75
CA PHE A 245 -18.88 -5.24 6.73
C PHE A 245 -18.07 -5.57 8.00
N GLY A 246 -18.03 -4.70 9.02
CA GLY A 246 -17.29 -4.95 10.25
C GLY A 246 -15.77 -4.77 10.14
N VAL A 247 -15.29 -4.04 9.15
CA VAL A 247 -13.88 -3.74 8.92
C VAL A 247 -13.65 -2.24 9.12
N ASP A 248 -12.73 -1.87 10.02
CA ASP A 248 -12.42 -0.47 10.31
C ASP A 248 -11.89 0.24 9.04
N TYR A 249 -12.22 1.53 8.90
CA TYR A 249 -11.74 2.33 7.78
C TYR A 249 -10.81 3.46 8.24
N LEU A 250 -9.67 3.61 7.54
CA LEU A 250 -8.69 4.68 7.75
C LEU A 250 -8.41 5.37 6.41
N GLY A 251 -8.67 6.64 6.33
CA GLY A 251 -8.36 7.42 5.12
C GLY A 251 -9.42 8.44 4.74
N PRO A 252 -9.33 8.96 3.52
CA PRO A 252 -8.25 8.75 2.56
C PRO A 252 -6.94 9.43 2.97
N VAL A 253 -5.79 8.80 2.66
CA VAL A 253 -4.45 9.34 2.93
C VAL A 253 -3.67 9.57 1.64
N ASN A 254 -2.75 10.53 1.66
CA ASN A 254 -1.90 10.80 0.51
C ASN A 254 -0.85 9.69 0.34
N GLY A 255 -0.96 8.89 -0.71
CA GLY A 255 -0.05 7.79 -1.03
C GLY A 255 1.35 8.22 -1.48
N HIS A 256 1.63 9.53 -1.50
CA HIS A 256 2.92 10.10 -1.87
C HIS A 256 3.56 10.92 -0.73
N ASP A 257 3.04 10.78 0.48
CA ASP A 257 3.55 11.44 1.68
C ASP A 257 3.97 10.40 2.71
N PHE A 258 5.29 10.32 2.98
CA PHE A 258 5.83 9.34 3.90
C PHE A 258 5.38 9.53 5.34
N GLU A 259 5.19 10.76 5.80
CA GLU A 259 4.73 11.02 7.17
C GLU A 259 3.31 10.49 7.36
N ASP A 260 2.42 10.76 6.41
CA ASP A 260 1.05 10.26 6.41
C ASP A 260 0.99 8.73 6.30
N LEU A 261 1.73 8.15 5.36
CA LEU A 261 1.77 6.71 5.15
C LEU A 261 2.32 5.97 6.38
N ILE A 262 3.48 6.36 6.89
CA ILE A 262 4.11 5.72 8.05
C ILE A 262 3.20 5.83 9.28
N ARG A 263 2.55 6.98 9.47
CA ARG A 263 1.62 7.19 10.58
C ARG A 263 0.42 6.25 10.51
N VAL A 264 -0.27 6.19 9.38
CA VAL A 264 -1.48 5.36 9.24
C VAL A 264 -1.16 3.87 9.27
N LEU A 265 -0.06 3.44 8.66
CA LEU A 265 0.40 2.05 8.69
C LEU A 265 0.74 1.60 10.12
N ASN A 266 1.38 2.46 10.92
CA ASN A 266 1.65 2.17 12.34
C ASN A 266 0.36 2.12 13.18
N LEU A 267 -0.66 2.94 12.87
CA LEU A 267 -1.98 2.86 13.52
C LEU A 267 -2.65 1.51 13.22
N ALA A 268 -2.69 1.12 11.94
CA ALA A 268 -3.25 -0.16 11.52
C ALA A 268 -2.51 -1.36 12.13
N LYS A 269 -1.17 -1.29 12.22
CA LYS A 269 -0.36 -2.33 12.86
C LYS A 269 -0.74 -2.53 14.33
N LYS A 270 -1.09 -1.45 15.05
CA LYS A 270 -1.51 -1.49 16.46
C LYS A 270 -2.99 -1.86 16.64
N SER A 271 -3.81 -1.81 15.59
CA SER A 271 -5.21 -2.23 15.68
C SER A 271 -5.31 -3.72 15.99
N LYS A 272 -6.37 -4.10 16.69
CA LYS A 272 -6.73 -5.50 16.95
C LYS A 272 -7.75 -6.03 15.94
N SER A 273 -8.39 -5.13 15.19
CA SER A 273 -9.39 -5.43 14.17
C SER A 273 -8.77 -5.38 12.79
N SER A 274 -9.44 -5.98 11.81
CA SER A 274 -9.16 -5.76 10.40
C SER A 274 -9.43 -4.31 10.02
N VAL A 275 -8.61 -3.77 9.13
CA VAL A 275 -8.68 -2.37 8.74
C VAL A 275 -8.44 -2.19 7.24
N VAL A 276 -9.21 -1.33 6.60
CA VAL A 276 -8.95 -0.81 5.26
C VAL A 276 -8.24 0.54 5.38
N ILE A 277 -7.06 0.65 4.80
CA ILE A 277 -6.36 1.92 4.62
C ILE A 277 -6.60 2.38 3.18
N HIS A 278 -7.37 3.46 3.01
CA HIS A 278 -7.64 4.05 1.70
C HIS A 278 -6.50 5.02 1.34
N VAL A 279 -5.69 4.64 0.37
CA VAL A 279 -4.51 5.38 -0.07
C VAL A 279 -4.76 5.94 -1.46
N VAL A 280 -4.75 7.27 -1.59
CA VAL A 280 -4.92 7.96 -2.86
C VAL A 280 -3.56 8.15 -3.53
N THR A 281 -3.37 7.58 -4.71
CA THR A 281 -2.13 7.66 -5.48
C THR A 281 -2.36 8.29 -6.86
N LYS A 282 -1.28 8.69 -7.51
CA LYS A 282 -1.30 9.17 -8.90
C LYS A 282 -0.53 8.20 -9.79
N LYS A 283 -1.25 7.52 -10.69
CA LYS A 283 -0.65 6.63 -11.69
C LYS A 283 0.35 7.38 -12.55
N GLY A 284 1.54 6.82 -12.79
CA GLY A 284 2.57 7.45 -13.61
C GLY A 284 3.34 8.61 -12.94
N ARG A 285 3.15 8.84 -11.64
CA ARG A 285 3.72 9.97 -10.89
C ARG A 285 5.21 10.17 -11.16
N GLY A 286 5.56 11.44 -11.48
CA GLY A 286 6.94 11.88 -11.73
C GLY A 286 7.43 11.61 -13.15
N TYR A 287 6.58 11.08 -14.04
CA TYR A 287 6.92 10.88 -15.44
C TYR A 287 5.83 11.42 -16.37
N LYS A 288 6.08 12.58 -16.96
CA LYS A 288 5.09 13.35 -17.76
C LYS A 288 4.34 12.51 -18.79
N TYR A 289 5.01 11.56 -19.43
CA TYR A 289 4.41 10.72 -20.49
C TYR A 289 3.57 9.54 -19.93
N ALA A 290 3.62 9.31 -18.63
CA ALA A 290 2.85 8.25 -17.96
C ALA A 290 1.75 8.80 -17.04
N GLU A 291 1.68 10.11 -16.86
CA GLU A 291 0.69 10.81 -16.03
C GLU A 291 -0.59 11.20 -16.81
N ASN A 292 -0.63 10.96 -18.13
CA ASN A 292 -1.76 11.32 -19.01
C ASN A 292 -2.78 10.18 -19.13
#